data_c27a7804c37f3ca3fd9bfaa4421d77ba
#
_entry.id   c27a7804c37f3ca3fd9bfaa4421d77ba
#
_cell.length_a   1.000
_cell.length_b   1.000
_cell.length_c   1.000
_cell.angle_alpha   90.00
_cell.angle_beta   90.00
_cell.angle_gamma   90.00
#
_symmetry.space_group_name_H-M   'P 1'
#
loop_
_entity.id
_entity.type
_entity.pdbx_description
1 polymer ?
#
loop_
_entity_poly.entity_id
_entity_poly.type
_entity_poly.pdbx_seq_one_letter_code
_entity_poly.pdbx_strand_id
1 'polypeptide(L)'
;EVQSGFYRMGTLYGYMTYGDYKPDIICLGKGLTSSLPLSAVLSTSKIIDLDPTANLSSTHAGNAVCCAAGLANLEFLTNSTFQKELHSKIKIFEERSN
;
A
#
# COMPACT_ATOMS: atom_id res chain seq x y z
N GLU A 1 -3.82 6.26 0.37
CA GLU A 1 -2.80 5.60 -0.48
C GLU A 1 -3.41 4.69 -1.55
N VAL A 2 -4.71 4.83 -1.79
CA VAL A 2 -5.41 4.00 -2.80
C VAL A 2 -4.84 4.22 -4.22
N GLN A 3 -4.37 5.43 -4.53
CA GLN A 3 -3.77 5.77 -5.82
C GLN A 3 -2.24 5.95 -5.73
N SER A 4 -1.75 6.55 -4.66
CA SER A 4 -0.34 6.92 -4.47
C SER A 4 0.53 5.81 -3.89
N GLY A 5 -0.07 4.80 -3.26
CA GLY A 5 0.64 3.68 -2.65
C GLY A 5 1.28 2.72 -3.64
N PHE A 6 2.02 1.78 -3.10
CA PHE A 6 2.64 0.66 -3.83
C PHE A 6 3.59 1.12 -4.96
N TYR A 7 4.49 2.04 -4.59
CA TYR A 7 5.55 2.60 -5.45
C TYR A 7 5.09 3.49 -6.61
N ARG A 8 3.82 3.91 -6.67
CA ARG A 8 3.36 4.88 -7.68
C ARG A 8 4.09 6.22 -7.59
N MET A 9 4.51 6.61 -6.39
CA MET A 9 5.28 7.82 -6.11
C MET A 9 6.78 7.54 -5.87
N GLY A 10 7.26 6.34 -6.19
CA GLY A 10 8.66 5.94 -5.98
C GLY A 10 8.97 5.39 -4.57
N THR A 11 8.05 5.48 -3.64
CA THR A 11 8.11 4.90 -2.29
C THR A 11 6.96 3.94 -2.06
N LEU A 12 7.05 3.05 -1.06
CA LEU A 12 5.98 2.09 -0.78
C LEU A 12 4.63 2.79 -0.57
N TYR A 13 4.62 3.88 0.18
CA TYR A 13 3.45 4.76 0.33
C TYR A 13 3.82 6.19 -0.07
N GLY A 14 2.91 6.88 -0.74
CA GLY A 14 3.14 8.23 -1.25
C GLY A 14 3.47 9.25 -0.15
N TYR A 15 2.89 9.12 1.05
CA TYR A 15 3.20 10.02 2.16
C TYR A 15 4.69 10.03 2.54
N MET A 16 5.41 8.93 2.30
CA MET A 16 6.84 8.82 2.60
C MET A 16 7.71 9.77 1.77
N THR A 17 7.17 10.37 0.70
CA THR A 17 7.87 11.38 -0.10
C THR A 17 7.90 12.76 0.57
N TYR A 18 7.11 12.94 1.62
CA TYR A 18 6.98 14.23 2.32
C TYR A 18 7.76 14.30 3.64
N GLY A 19 8.79 13.46 3.81
CA GLY A 19 9.64 13.42 5.00
C GLY A 19 9.05 12.57 6.13
N ASP A 20 9.25 13.01 7.38
CA ASP A 20 8.89 12.23 8.58
C ASP A 20 7.40 12.26 8.96
N TYR A 21 6.54 12.62 8.02
CA TYR A 21 5.11 12.60 8.26
C TYR A 21 4.61 11.17 8.55
N LYS A 22 3.83 11.03 9.62
CA LYS A 22 3.23 9.75 10.04
C LYS A 22 1.72 9.91 10.10
N PRO A 23 0.97 9.37 9.14
CA PRO A 23 -0.49 9.42 9.16
C PRO A 23 -1.04 8.52 10.27
N ASP A 24 -2.15 8.93 10.88
CA ASP A 24 -2.88 8.14 11.87
C ASP A 24 -3.68 7.00 11.21
N ILE A 25 -4.15 7.22 10.00
CA ILE A 25 -4.94 6.25 9.23
C ILE A 25 -4.41 6.20 7.79
N ILE A 26 -4.23 4.99 7.26
CA ILE A 26 -3.83 4.75 5.88
C ILE A 26 -4.89 3.90 5.20
N CYS A 27 -5.48 4.41 4.12
CA CYS A 27 -6.40 3.64 3.28
C CYS A 27 -5.66 3.06 2.08
N LEU A 28 -5.80 1.76 1.86
CA LEU A 28 -5.14 0.99 0.81
C LEU A 28 -6.17 0.35 -0.13
N GLY A 29 -5.76 0.13 -1.37
CA GLY A 29 -6.56 -0.54 -2.39
C GLY A 29 -5.75 -0.70 -3.67
N LYS A 30 -6.41 -0.90 -4.80
CA LYS A 30 -5.79 -1.01 -6.14
C LYS A 30 -4.48 -1.81 -6.16
N GLY A 31 -3.33 -1.14 -6.04
CA GLY A 31 -2.00 -1.74 -6.03
C GLY A 31 -1.72 -2.72 -4.89
N LEU A 32 -2.60 -2.84 -3.91
CA LEU A 32 -2.46 -3.81 -2.81
C LEU A 32 -2.39 -5.26 -3.33
N THR A 33 -3.17 -5.60 -4.33
CA THR A 33 -3.18 -6.94 -4.96
C THR A 33 -2.75 -6.92 -6.43
N SER A 34 -2.61 -5.75 -7.03
CA SER A 34 -2.43 -5.51 -8.47
C SER A 34 -3.63 -5.89 -9.36
N SER A 35 -4.47 -6.83 -9.01
CA SER A 35 -5.52 -7.34 -9.90
C SER A 35 -6.81 -7.79 -9.21
N LEU A 36 -6.76 -8.27 -7.97
CA LEU A 36 -7.94 -8.74 -7.24
C LEU A 36 -8.55 -7.65 -6.35
N PRO A 37 -9.88 -7.66 -6.13
CA PRO A 37 -10.54 -6.65 -5.32
C PRO A 37 -10.23 -6.83 -3.83
N LEU A 38 -9.32 -6.01 -3.33
CA LEU A 38 -8.97 -5.92 -1.92
C LEU A 38 -8.73 -4.46 -1.54
N SER A 39 -9.27 -4.07 -0.40
CA SER A 39 -8.94 -2.82 0.26
C SER A 39 -8.63 -3.06 1.72
N ALA A 40 -7.88 -2.16 2.32
CA ALA A 40 -7.54 -2.22 3.73
C ALA A 40 -7.46 -0.83 4.33
N VAL A 41 -7.72 -0.75 5.62
CA VAL A 41 -7.46 0.43 6.43
C VAL A 41 -6.47 0.03 7.51
N LEU A 42 -5.37 0.76 7.61
CA LEU A 42 -4.35 0.57 8.63
C LEU A 42 -4.41 1.72 9.63
N SER A 43 -4.39 1.41 10.91
CA SER A 43 -4.29 2.39 11.98
C SER A 43 -3.86 1.70 13.28
N THR A 44 -3.77 2.46 14.35
CA THR A 44 -3.55 1.91 15.68
C THR A 44 -4.85 1.33 16.24
N SER A 45 -4.76 0.35 17.16
CA SER A 45 -5.93 -0.19 17.87
C SER A 45 -6.72 0.89 18.63
N LYS A 46 -6.04 1.91 19.16
CA LYS A 46 -6.69 3.04 19.82
C LYS A 46 -7.68 3.80 18.92
N ILE A 47 -7.46 3.80 17.62
CA ILE A 47 -8.33 4.47 16.65
C ILE A 47 -9.35 3.50 16.08
N ILE A 48 -8.94 2.31 15.68
CA ILE A 48 -9.84 1.31 15.07
C ILE A 48 -10.85 0.78 16.08
N ASP A 49 -10.44 0.58 17.32
CA ASP A 49 -11.29 0.01 18.39
C ASP A 49 -11.94 1.10 19.25
N LEU A 50 -11.99 2.35 18.78
CA LEU A 50 -12.55 3.47 19.55
C LEU A 50 -14.03 3.28 19.90
N ASP A 51 -14.81 2.72 18.99
CA ASP A 51 -16.19 2.36 19.20
C ASP A 51 -16.35 0.84 19.08
N PRO A 52 -16.52 0.11 20.22
CA PRO A 52 -16.67 -1.34 20.20
C PRO A 52 -17.96 -1.82 19.52
N THR A 53 -18.90 -0.92 19.26
CA THR A 53 -20.13 -1.22 18.53
C THR A 53 -20.01 -1.01 17.03
N ALA A 54 -18.95 -0.35 16.57
CA ALA A 54 -18.70 -0.12 15.16
C ALA A 54 -18.41 -1.44 14.43
N ASN A 55 -19.23 -1.74 13.43
CA ASN A 55 -19.03 -2.91 12.58
C ASN A 55 -18.26 -2.53 11.32
N LEU A 56 -16.95 -2.77 11.34
CA LEU A 56 -16.05 -2.52 10.20
C LEU A 56 -15.95 -3.74 9.27
N SER A 57 -16.97 -4.57 9.21
CA SER A 57 -16.99 -5.79 8.42
C SER A 57 -18.01 -5.71 7.26
N SER A 58 -17.77 -6.53 6.26
CA SER A 58 -18.71 -6.81 5.17
C SER A 58 -18.69 -8.30 4.83
N THR A 59 -19.69 -8.79 4.07
CA THR A 59 -19.81 -10.21 3.72
C THR A 59 -18.54 -10.79 3.08
N HIS A 60 -17.83 -10.00 2.27
CA HIS A 60 -16.62 -10.42 1.55
C HIS A 60 -15.32 -9.87 2.16
N ALA A 61 -15.39 -9.27 3.34
CA ALA A 61 -14.19 -8.79 4.03
C ALA A 61 -13.25 -9.97 4.37
N GLY A 62 -11.95 -9.76 4.16
CA GLY A 62 -10.94 -10.77 4.44
C GLY A 62 -11.00 -11.99 3.50
N ASN A 63 -11.48 -11.84 2.27
CA ASN A 63 -11.47 -12.93 1.30
C ASN A 63 -10.09 -13.57 1.19
N ALA A 64 -9.99 -14.87 1.45
CA ALA A 64 -8.71 -15.57 1.56
C ALA A 64 -7.87 -15.53 0.28
N VAL A 65 -8.51 -15.61 -0.90
CA VAL A 65 -7.82 -15.54 -2.20
C VAL A 65 -7.24 -14.15 -2.41
N CYS A 66 -8.02 -13.11 -2.13
CA CYS A 66 -7.54 -11.72 -2.26
C CYS A 66 -6.45 -11.41 -1.25
N CYS A 67 -6.54 -11.91 -0.02
CA CYS A 67 -5.51 -11.75 1.01
C CYS A 67 -4.21 -12.45 0.62
N ALA A 68 -4.28 -13.67 0.08
CA ALA A 68 -3.12 -14.40 -0.41
C ALA A 68 -2.43 -13.65 -1.57
N ALA A 69 -3.20 -13.11 -2.51
CA ALA A 69 -2.67 -12.29 -3.60
C ALA A 69 -2.03 -10.99 -3.08
N GLY A 70 -2.66 -10.33 -2.11
CA GLY A 70 -2.11 -9.14 -1.47
C GLY A 70 -0.79 -9.42 -0.75
N LEU A 71 -0.70 -10.52 -0.03
CA LEU A 71 0.53 -10.93 0.66
C LEU A 71 1.66 -11.19 -0.35
N ALA A 72 1.42 -12.00 -1.38
CA ALA A 72 2.40 -12.28 -2.41
C ALA A 72 2.88 -11.01 -3.13
N ASN A 73 1.96 -10.09 -3.42
CA ASN A 73 2.31 -8.80 -4.03
C ASN A 73 3.15 -7.93 -3.10
N LEU A 74 2.83 -7.87 -1.81
CA LEU A 74 3.62 -7.13 -0.82
C LEU A 74 5.02 -7.72 -0.65
N GLU A 75 5.16 -9.03 -0.59
CA GLU A 75 6.46 -9.71 -0.52
C GLU A 75 7.32 -9.36 -1.74
N PHE A 76 6.73 -9.34 -2.94
CA PHE A 76 7.42 -8.93 -4.17
C PHE A 76 7.85 -7.46 -4.11
N LEU A 77 6.95 -6.56 -3.77
CA LEU A 77 7.19 -5.11 -3.75
C LEU A 77 8.21 -4.70 -2.67
N THR A 78 8.25 -5.41 -1.54
CA THR A 78 9.20 -5.13 -0.45
C THR A 78 10.55 -5.83 -0.63
N ASN A 79 10.72 -6.61 -1.70
CA ASN A 79 11.99 -7.24 -2.02
C ASN A 79 13.05 -6.20 -2.42
N SER A 80 14.23 -6.32 -1.84
CA SER A 80 15.33 -5.34 -2.05
C SER A 80 15.83 -5.30 -3.50
N THR A 81 15.77 -6.41 -4.23
CA THR A 81 16.15 -6.47 -5.65
C THR A 81 15.16 -5.68 -6.50
N PHE A 82 13.85 -5.88 -6.30
CA PHE A 82 12.82 -5.11 -6.97
C PHE A 82 12.96 -3.61 -6.73
N GLN A 83 13.19 -3.21 -5.47
CA GLN A 83 13.36 -1.79 -5.12
C GLN A 83 14.57 -1.16 -5.83
N LYS A 84 15.70 -1.86 -5.88
CA LYS A 84 16.90 -1.39 -6.60
C LYS A 84 16.64 -1.23 -8.11
N GLU A 85 15.99 -2.20 -8.72
CA GLU A 85 15.62 -2.14 -10.14
C GLU A 85 14.65 -0.99 -10.43
N LEU A 86 13.65 -0.79 -9.58
CA LEU A 86 12.69 0.30 -9.71
C LEU A 86 13.40 1.66 -9.65
N HIS A 87 14.22 1.90 -8.63
CA HIS A 87 14.95 3.16 -8.48
C HIS A 87 15.91 3.41 -9.65
N SER A 88 16.57 2.37 -10.17
CA SER A 88 17.38 2.48 -11.37
C SER A 88 16.57 2.94 -12.59
N LYS A 89 15.40 2.38 -12.80
CA LYS A 89 14.50 2.75 -13.91
C LYS A 89 13.96 4.17 -13.75
N ILE A 90 13.59 4.58 -12.54
CA ILE A 90 13.16 5.96 -12.24
C ILE A 90 14.27 6.94 -12.63
N LYS A 91 15.50 6.68 -12.22
CA LYS A 91 16.65 7.54 -12.54
C LYS A 91 16.87 7.70 -14.06
N ILE A 92 16.82 6.59 -14.81
CA ILE A 92 16.91 6.62 -16.27
C ILE A 92 15.79 7.47 -16.90
N PHE A 93 14.57 7.36 -16.36
CA PHE A 93 13.45 8.13 -16.85
C PHE A 93 13.63 9.63 -16.59
N GLU A 94 14.04 10.01 -15.40
CA GLU A 94 14.32 11.40 -15.02
C GLU A 94 15.42 12.02 -15.89
N GLU A 95 16.52 11.30 -16.13
CA GLU A 95 17.63 11.74 -16.99
C GLU A 95 17.19 11.96 -18.43
N ARG A 96 16.20 11.22 -18.92
CA ARG A 96 15.70 11.34 -20.30
C ARG A 96 14.55 12.35 -20.46
N SER A 97 13.93 12.75 -19.35
CA SER A 97 12.80 13.69 -19.34
C SER A 97 13.24 15.14 -19.20
N ASN A 98 14.48 15.36 -18.84
CA ASN A 98 15.15 16.65 -18.77
C ASN A 98 15.96 16.93 -20.05
#